data_cceede7f0576fef2b89e5d309dff994c
#
_entry.id   cceede7f0576fef2b89e5d309dff994c
#
_cell.length_a   1.000
_cell.length_b   1.000
_cell.length_c   1.000
_cell.angle_alpha   90.00
_cell.angle_beta   90.00
_cell.angle_gamma   90.00
#
_symmetry.space_group_name_H-M   'P 1'
#
loop_
_entity.id
_entity.type
_entity.pdbx_description
1 polymer ?
#
loop_
_entity_poly.entity_id
_entity_poly.type
_entity_poly.pdbx_seq_one_letter_code
_entity_poly.pdbx_strand_id
1 'polypeptide(L)'
;NESSVLAIQKKSVNLIDGLSATAVRKTGDSDIASAIKRVPGVSIQGGKFVYVRGLGDRYSKTLLGGMQVPGLDPDKNTLQLDIFPTSLLENIIVNKSASANLGADFTGGIVDVILRDFSSIPEYNLTVSAGYNSTTNFKDAPSLPDYSLNGFSFDSGQNNLPFDPTIDIPIPESFLDVNDANLLNSTTNSFTKQLGVSRNNNLMDYNVGITASNQFKLGEKSRIGFISSINYKYDSDYYKEIVNGLISKEPQGLEEFSSQKGELGSIQAIASGLFGLSLKSNKMKHNIVLLTVKSGESNAIDVFLRDFLENPYLGVANIMSHTERKIMTVPISGKYTIGSKLNFNWKVAPSKAEVKDIDFRKTVFNLKSNGAYLIDNSTTNNPTRLW
;
A
#
# COMPACT_ATOMS: atom_id res chain seq x y z
N ASN A 1 -7.11 0.51 25.41
CA ASN A 1 -8.09 1.14 26.27
C ASN A 1 -7.84 2.67 26.25
N GLU A 2 -8.89 3.48 26.06
CA GLU A 2 -8.78 4.95 26.01
C GLU A 2 -8.06 5.52 27.25
N SER A 3 -8.39 4.99 28.44
CA SER A 3 -7.76 5.38 29.69
C SER A 3 -6.25 5.09 29.72
N SER A 4 -5.75 4.06 29.03
CA SER A 4 -4.33 3.77 28.98
C SER A 4 -3.56 4.78 28.14
N VAL A 5 -4.13 5.23 27.00
CA VAL A 5 -3.53 6.27 26.16
C VAL A 5 -3.50 7.61 26.90
N LEU A 6 -4.61 7.99 27.54
CA LEU A 6 -4.67 9.19 28.36
C LEU A 6 -3.67 9.16 29.55
N ALA A 7 -3.48 8.00 30.15
CA ALA A 7 -2.47 7.84 31.22
C ALA A 7 -1.04 8.00 30.69
N ILE A 8 -0.76 7.52 29.48
CA ILE A 8 0.55 7.72 28.83
C ILE A 8 0.74 9.21 28.52
N GLN A 9 -0.26 9.89 27.96
CA GLN A 9 -0.21 11.31 27.66
C GLN A 9 0.04 12.14 28.93
N LYS A 10 -0.71 11.89 30.01
CA LYS A 10 -0.57 12.62 31.27
C LYS A 10 0.80 12.41 31.97
N LYS A 11 1.42 11.25 31.77
CA LYS A 11 2.74 10.93 32.37
C LYS A 11 3.92 11.35 31.51
N SER A 12 3.67 11.68 30.25
CA SER A 12 4.73 12.07 29.32
C SER A 12 5.21 13.49 29.61
N VAL A 13 6.53 13.66 29.65
CA VAL A 13 7.19 14.96 29.64
C VAL A 13 7.19 15.56 28.23
N ASN A 14 7.03 14.72 27.22
CA ASN A 14 7.05 15.07 25.81
C ASN A 14 5.63 15.34 25.29
N LEU A 15 5.55 16.16 24.23
CA LEU A 15 4.29 16.38 23.53
C LEU A 15 3.94 15.13 22.73
N ILE A 16 2.98 14.37 23.24
CA ILE A 16 2.47 13.16 22.60
C ILE A 16 0.96 13.20 22.45
N ASP A 17 0.48 12.66 21.37
CA ASP A 17 -0.93 12.34 21.18
C ASP A 17 -1.07 10.84 20.93
N GLY A 18 -2.25 10.31 21.21
CA GLY A 18 -2.49 8.89 21.01
C GLY A 18 -3.94 8.58 20.67
N LEU A 19 -4.12 7.49 19.95
CA LEU A 19 -5.41 6.96 19.56
C LEU A 19 -5.47 5.48 19.96
N SER A 20 -6.50 5.09 20.72
CA SER A 20 -6.68 3.70 21.12
C SER A 20 -7.45 2.90 20.07
N ALA A 21 -7.22 1.58 20.02
CA ALA A 21 -8.03 0.69 19.18
C ALA A 21 -9.54 0.81 19.43
N THR A 22 -9.94 1.10 20.69
CA THR A 22 -11.35 1.31 21.04
C THR A 22 -11.92 2.56 20.38
N ALA A 23 -11.16 3.65 20.36
CA ALA A 23 -11.57 4.88 19.67
C ALA A 23 -11.67 4.65 18.15
N VAL A 24 -10.68 3.98 17.56
CA VAL A 24 -10.67 3.63 16.11
C VAL A 24 -11.87 2.77 15.72
N ARG A 25 -12.21 1.76 16.54
CA ARG A 25 -13.39 0.90 16.25
C ARG A 25 -14.70 1.66 16.29
N LYS A 26 -14.84 2.67 17.17
CA LYS A 26 -16.05 3.50 17.26
C LYS A 26 -16.25 4.37 16.00
N THR A 27 -15.17 4.68 15.30
CA THR A 27 -15.20 5.52 14.09
C THR A 27 -15.35 4.71 12.79
N GLY A 28 -15.20 3.40 12.85
CA GLY A 28 -15.37 2.52 11.69
C GLY A 28 -14.22 2.58 10.67
N ASP A 29 -13.07 3.12 11.04
CA ASP A 29 -11.91 3.19 10.16
C ASP A 29 -11.35 1.79 9.88
N SER A 30 -11.14 1.44 8.61
CA SER A 30 -10.73 0.10 8.17
C SER A 30 -9.22 -0.13 8.27
N ASP A 31 -8.43 0.92 8.13
CA ASP A 31 -6.97 0.91 8.13
C ASP A 31 -6.37 2.00 9.02
N ILE A 32 -5.07 1.85 9.29
CA ILE A 32 -4.35 2.77 10.20
C ILE A 32 -4.20 4.16 9.58
N ALA A 33 -4.05 4.28 8.25
CA ALA A 33 -3.94 5.57 7.59
C ALA A 33 -5.22 6.41 7.75
N SER A 34 -6.39 5.78 7.67
CA SER A 34 -7.67 6.42 7.90
C SER A 34 -7.84 6.83 9.37
N ALA A 35 -7.46 5.97 10.30
CA ALA A 35 -7.56 6.23 11.73
C ALA A 35 -6.68 7.39 12.19
N ILE A 36 -5.43 7.46 11.74
CA ILE A 36 -4.44 8.43 12.23
C ILE A 36 -4.75 9.88 11.82
N LYS A 37 -5.56 10.09 10.76
CA LYS A 37 -6.04 11.44 10.36
C LYS A 37 -6.78 12.16 11.49
N ARG A 38 -7.28 11.42 12.48
CA ARG A 38 -7.99 11.97 13.64
C ARG A 38 -7.07 12.50 14.73
N VAL A 39 -5.77 12.23 14.64
CA VAL A 39 -4.79 12.77 15.58
C VAL A 39 -4.46 14.21 15.17
N PRO A 40 -4.63 15.21 16.06
CA PRO A 40 -4.34 16.59 15.73
C PRO A 40 -2.93 16.79 15.18
N GLY A 41 -2.80 17.60 14.11
CA GLY A 41 -1.52 17.87 13.48
C GLY A 41 -0.91 16.70 12.71
N VAL A 42 -1.69 15.68 12.40
CA VAL A 42 -1.33 14.60 11.49
C VAL A 42 -2.18 14.70 10.23
N SER A 43 -1.56 14.55 9.08
CA SER A 43 -2.21 14.44 7.79
C SER A 43 -1.66 13.25 7.02
N ILE A 44 -2.41 12.76 6.04
CA ILE A 44 -2.03 11.66 5.19
C ILE A 44 -1.97 12.14 3.75
N GLN A 45 -0.85 11.91 3.09
CA GLN A 45 -0.67 12.19 1.67
C GLN A 45 -0.85 10.91 0.86
N GLY A 46 -1.54 11.02 -0.28
CA GLY A 46 -1.80 9.89 -1.18
C GLY A 46 -2.58 8.73 -0.52
N GLY A 47 -3.29 8.97 0.58
CA GLY A 47 -3.97 7.92 1.33
C GLY A 47 -3.07 6.99 2.15
N LYS A 48 -1.74 7.10 2.03
CA LYS A 48 -0.77 6.08 2.46
C LYS A 48 0.26 6.60 3.47
N PHE A 49 0.80 7.81 3.24
CA PHE A 49 1.98 8.31 3.95
C PHE A 49 1.63 9.37 4.98
N VAL A 50 2.19 9.21 6.18
CA VAL A 50 1.95 10.11 7.29
C VAL A 50 2.84 11.35 7.22
N TYR A 51 2.22 12.51 7.45
CA TYR A 51 2.86 13.80 7.62
C TYR A 51 2.52 14.34 9.00
N VAL A 52 3.51 14.71 9.77
CA VAL A 52 3.33 15.27 11.10
C VAL A 52 3.70 16.75 11.08
N ARG A 53 2.76 17.61 11.51
CA ARG A 53 2.91 19.08 11.52
C ARG A 53 3.23 19.66 10.12
N GLY A 54 2.67 19.06 9.07
CA GLY A 54 2.94 19.47 7.69
C GLY A 54 4.31 19.07 7.14
N LEU A 55 5.14 18.39 7.94
CA LEU A 55 6.43 17.90 7.50
C LEU A 55 6.31 16.49 6.93
N GLY A 56 6.86 16.32 5.72
CA GLY A 56 6.74 15.11 4.94
C GLY A 56 7.54 13.92 5.46
N ASP A 57 7.56 12.88 4.67
CA ASP A 57 8.17 11.59 4.96
C ASP A 57 9.66 11.67 5.31
N ARG A 58 10.40 12.62 4.74
CA ARG A 58 11.82 12.86 5.08
C ARG A 58 12.02 13.29 6.53
N TYR A 59 11.02 13.92 7.15
CA TYR A 59 11.08 14.51 8.48
C TYR A 59 10.21 13.78 9.49
N SER A 60 9.34 12.90 9.04
CA SER A 60 8.46 12.07 9.88
C SER A 60 8.89 10.62 9.80
N LYS A 61 8.71 9.89 10.90
CA LYS A 61 9.10 8.48 11.00
C LYS A 61 7.96 7.62 11.50
N THR A 62 7.87 6.42 10.97
CA THR A 62 6.90 5.43 11.43
C THR A 62 7.61 4.26 12.08
N LEU A 63 7.16 3.86 13.28
CA LEU A 63 7.64 2.71 14.01
C LEU A 63 6.52 1.68 14.18
N LEU A 64 6.90 0.43 14.32
CA LEU A 64 5.99 -0.67 14.66
C LEU A 64 6.43 -1.23 16.03
N GLY A 65 5.66 -0.91 17.09
CA GLY A 65 5.99 -1.30 18.46
C GLY A 65 7.32 -0.72 18.96
N GLY A 66 7.67 0.48 18.52
CA GLY A 66 8.93 1.15 18.87
C GLY A 66 10.14 0.67 18.06
N MET A 67 9.95 -0.09 16.98
CA MET A 67 11.00 -0.59 16.10
C MET A 67 10.80 -0.07 14.68
N GLN A 68 11.89 0.21 13.99
CA GLN A 68 11.84 0.61 12.59
C GLN A 68 11.61 -0.61 11.73
N VAL A 69 10.66 -0.50 10.80
CA VAL A 69 10.34 -1.48 9.77
C VAL A 69 10.62 -0.85 8.40
N PRO A 70 11.18 -1.57 7.44
CA PRO A 70 11.45 -1.01 6.12
C PRO A 70 10.14 -0.56 5.44
N GLY A 71 10.20 0.58 4.75
CA GLY A 71 9.11 1.05 3.88
C GLY A 71 8.92 0.16 2.64
N LEU A 72 7.79 0.32 1.99
CA LEU A 72 7.45 -0.37 0.75
C LEU A 72 7.59 0.52 -0.50
N ASP A 73 7.93 1.76 -0.31
CA ASP A 73 8.20 2.70 -1.38
C ASP A 73 9.68 3.08 -1.29
N PRO A 74 10.48 2.83 -2.35
CA PRO A 74 11.91 3.12 -2.32
C PRO A 74 12.21 4.61 -2.17
N ASP A 75 11.29 5.48 -2.59
CA ASP A 75 11.44 6.93 -2.55
C ASP A 75 10.91 7.56 -1.26
N LYS A 76 10.37 6.75 -0.33
CA LYS A 76 9.74 7.21 0.91
C LYS A 76 10.34 6.57 2.15
N ASN A 77 10.60 7.38 3.16
CA ASN A 77 11.13 6.91 4.45
C ASN A 77 10.05 6.47 5.44
N THR A 78 8.78 6.77 5.17
CA THR A 78 7.67 6.40 6.04
C THR A 78 7.01 5.11 5.57
N LEU A 79 6.59 4.30 6.54
CA LEU A 79 5.81 3.10 6.28
C LEU A 79 4.42 3.48 5.74
N GLN A 80 3.96 2.77 4.74
CA GLN A 80 2.58 2.89 4.24
C GLN A 80 1.61 2.37 5.30
N LEU A 81 0.71 3.21 5.78
CA LEU A 81 -0.18 2.85 6.88
C LEU A 81 -1.54 2.29 6.43
N ASP A 82 -1.89 2.45 5.16
CA ASP A 82 -3.10 1.92 4.54
C ASP A 82 -3.13 0.40 4.46
N ILE A 83 -1.95 -0.25 4.42
CA ILE A 83 -1.84 -1.71 4.36
C ILE A 83 -2.08 -2.41 5.70
N PHE A 84 -2.13 -1.67 6.81
CA PHE A 84 -2.33 -2.24 8.14
C PHE A 84 -3.79 -2.09 8.58
N PRO A 85 -4.55 -3.19 8.67
CA PRO A 85 -5.91 -3.14 9.16
C PRO A 85 -5.95 -2.74 10.64
N THR A 86 -6.98 -2.00 11.02
CA THR A 86 -7.18 -1.56 12.41
C THR A 86 -7.41 -2.71 13.40
N SER A 87 -7.77 -3.90 12.90
CA SER A 87 -7.92 -5.11 13.73
C SER A 87 -6.61 -5.55 14.40
N LEU A 88 -5.46 -5.22 13.83
CA LEU A 88 -4.14 -5.54 14.36
C LEU A 88 -3.64 -4.52 15.41
N LEU A 89 -4.35 -3.40 15.54
CA LEU A 89 -3.93 -2.25 16.34
C LEU A 89 -4.31 -2.41 17.81
N GLU A 90 -3.39 -2.09 18.72
CA GLU A 90 -3.68 -1.78 20.11
C GLU A 90 -3.81 -0.28 20.33
N ASN A 91 -2.78 0.48 19.94
CA ASN A 91 -2.74 1.94 20.06
C ASN A 91 -1.87 2.53 18.93
N ILE A 92 -2.10 3.80 18.64
CA ILE A 92 -1.19 4.66 17.86
C ILE A 92 -0.70 5.75 18.81
N ILE A 93 0.61 5.95 18.88
CA ILE A 93 1.23 7.04 19.65
C ILE A 93 1.99 7.94 18.67
N VAL A 94 1.70 9.21 18.71
CA VAL A 94 2.38 10.23 17.91
C VAL A 94 3.25 11.10 18.82
N ASN A 95 4.56 10.94 18.71
CA ASN A 95 5.52 11.76 19.42
C ASN A 95 5.82 12.99 18.56
N LYS A 96 5.49 14.17 19.08
CA LYS A 96 5.67 15.45 18.40
C LYS A 96 6.88 16.24 18.90
N SER A 97 7.59 15.75 19.86
CA SER A 97 8.83 16.33 20.38
C SER A 97 9.93 15.28 20.50
N ALA A 98 11.17 15.70 20.35
CA ALA A 98 12.32 14.83 20.52
C ALA A 98 12.47 14.42 21.99
N SER A 99 12.96 13.20 22.21
CA SER A 99 13.34 12.70 23.53
C SER A 99 14.54 11.75 23.40
N ALA A 100 15.31 11.61 24.47
CA ALA A 100 16.57 10.86 24.46
C ALA A 100 16.43 9.36 24.15
N ASN A 101 15.22 8.81 24.25
CA ASN A 101 14.91 7.41 23.94
C ASN A 101 14.45 7.19 22.49
N LEU A 102 14.32 8.25 21.70
CA LEU A 102 13.96 8.20 20.31
C LEU A 102 15.18 8.43 19.42
N GLY A 103 15.16 7.93 18.19
CA GLY A 103 16.19 8.24 17.19
C GLY A 103 16.26 9.74 16.92
N ALA A 104 17.43 10.25 16.53
CA ALA A 104 17.64 11.66 16.21
C ALA A 104 17.31 12.01 14.73
N ASP A 105 16.79 11.08 13.99
CA ASP A 105 16.58 11.15 12.53
C ASP A 105 15.15 11.60 12.14
N PHE A 106 14.55 12.47 12.95
CA PHE A 106 13.26 13.09 12.66
C PHE A 106 13.18 14.52 13.19
N THR A 107 12.30 15.33 12.62
CA THR A 107 11.99 16.70 13.07
C THR A 107 10.49 16.98 13.14
N GLY A 108 9.67 16.33 12.29
CA GLY A 108 8.22 16.47 12.29
C GLY A 108 7.56 15.73 13.44
N GLY A 109 7.82 14.43 13.52
CA GLY A 109 7.31 13.56 14.56
C GLY A 109 7.51 12.09 14.26
N ILE A 110 7.29 11.27 15.27
CA ILE A 110 7.30 9.81 15.16
C ILE A 110 5.91 9.26 15.43
N VAL A 111 5.43 8.43 14.50
CA VAL A 111 4.22 7.64 14.66
C VAL A 111 4.60 6.22 15.05
N ASP A 112 4.27 5.80 16.25
CA ASP A 112 4.47 4.43 16.71
C ASP A 112 3.16 3.66 16.70
N VAL A 113 3.07 2.66 15.83
CA VAL A 113 1.95 1.75 15.69
C VAL A 113 2.17 0.57 16.62
N ILE A 114 1.41 0.48 17.70
CA ILE A 114 1.51 -0.59 18.67
C ILE A 114 0.52 -1.69 18.30
N LEU A 115 1.06 -2.87 18.00
CA LEU A 115 0.26 -4.04 17.68
C LEU A 115 -0.40 -4.63 18.92
N ARG A 116 -1.54 -5.28 18.73
CA ARG A 116 -2.27 -5.97 19.79
C ARG A 116 -1.43 -7.06 20.43
N ASP A 117 -1.53 -7.15 21.74
CA ASP A 117 -1.05 -8.24 22.55
C ASP A 117 -2.23 -9.22 22.86
N PHE A 118 -1.95 -10.33 23.50
CA PHE A 118 -2.98 -11.26 23.91
C PHE A 118 -3.96 -10.62 24.92
N SER A 119 -5.21 -11.07 24.88
CA SER A 119 -6.25 -10.64 25.83
C SER A 119 -6.15 -11.39 27.14
N SER A 120 -6.56 -10.71 28.22
CA SER A 120 -6.65 -11.35 29.57
C SER A 120 -7.81 -12.31 29.72
N ILE A 121 -8.80 -12.24 28.83
CA ILE A 121 -9.96 -13.13 28.72
C ILE A 121 -10.02 -13.69 27.30
N PRO A 122 -10.62 -14.88 27.09
CA PRO A 122 -10.86 -15.39 25.74
C PRO A 122 -11.61 -14.36 24.91
N GLU A 123 -11.08 -14.04 23.74
CA GLU A 123 -11.66 -13.07 22.80
C GLU A 123 -11.67 -13.69 21.40
N TYR A 124 -12.85 -13.76 20.80
CA TYR A 124 -13.05 -14.20 19.43
C TYR A 124 -13.88 -13.13 18.71
N ASN A 125 -13.32 -12.52 17.71
CA ASN A 125 -13.98 -11.47 16.94
C ASN A 125 -14.04 -11.87 15.47
N LEU A 126 -15.25 -11.80 14.92
CA LEU A 126 -15.50 -11.78 13.49
C LEU A 126 -15.86 -10.36 13.12
N THR A 127 -15.15 -9.79 12.17
CA THR A 127 -15.43 -8.46 11.61
C THR A 127 -15.85 -8.65 10.17
N VAL A 128 -17.01 -8.13 9.82
CA VAL A 128 -17.48 -8.03 8.44
C VAL A 128 -17.96 -6.61 8.24
N SER A 129 -17.43 -5.94 7.25
CA SER A 129 -17.88 -4.60 6.87
C SER A 129 -18.01 -4.50 5.36
N ALA A 130 -18.95 -3.69 4.92
CA ALA A 130 -19.16 -3.35 3.53
C ALA A 130 -19.30 -1.84 3.40
N GLY A 131 -18.70 -1.27 2.36
CA GLY A 131 -18.79 0.12 1.98
C GLY A 131 -19.50 0.27 0.64
N TYR A 132 -20.35 1.27 0.51
CA TYR A 132 -21.01 1.60 -0.75
C TYR A 132 -20.78 3.05 -1.13
N ASN A 133 -20.28 3.25 -2.34
CA ASN A 133 -20.13 4.56 -2.95
C ASN A 133 -20.88 4.56 -4.30
N SER A 134 -21.90 5.38 -4.42
CA SER A 134 -22.76 5.45 -5.60
C SER A 134 -22.04 5.91 -6.88
N THR A 135 -20.89 6.56 -6.74
CA THR A 135 -20.07 7.01 -7.87
C THR A 135 -19.08 5.96 -8.36
N THR A 136 -18.79 4.95 -7.55
CA THR A 136 -17.78 3.91 -7.81
C THR A 136 -18.40 2.53 -8.01
N ASN A 137 -19.20 2.08 -7.03
CA ASN A 137 -19.64 0.69 -6.99
C ASN A 137 -20.73 0.43 -8.03
N PHE A 138 -20.65 -0.76 -8.64
CA PHE A 138 -21.52 -1.19 -9.73
C PHE A 138 -21.47 -0.31 -10.97
N LYS A 139 -20.37 0.43 -11.15
CA LYS A 139 -20.11 1.20 -12.36
C LYS A 139 -19.21 0.39 -13.28
N ASP A 140 -19.47 0.51 -14.57
CA ASP A 140 -18.61 0.00 -15.62
C ASP A 140 -17.34 0.86 -15.70
N ALA A 141 -16.29 0.41 -15.04
CA ALA A 141 -15.02 1.12 -14.89
C ALA A 141 -13.90 0.45 -15.69
N PRO A 142 -12.88 1.20 -16.12
CA PRO A 142 -11.66 0.62 -16.67
C PRO A 142 -11.05 -0.36 -15.66
N SER A 143 -10.58 -1.50 -16.15
CA SER A 143 -10.01 -2.58 -15.31
C SER A 143 -8.89 -3.29 -16.04
N LEU A 144 -8.09 -4.05 -15.28
CA LEU A 144 -7.19 -5.02 -15.88
C LEU A 144 -7.99 -6.17 -16.51
N PRO A 145 -7.41 -6.91 -17.47
CA PRO A 145 -8.00 -8.12 -18.01
C PRO A 145 -8.29 -9.16 -16.92
N ASP A 146 -9.38 -9.89 -17.02
CA ASP A 146 -9.83 -10.86 -16.02
C ASP A 146 -8.81 -11.97 -15.71
N TYR A 147 -7.98 -12.34 -16.69
CA TYR A 147 -6.92 -13.33 -16.50
C TYR A 147 -5.74 -12.83 -15.66
N SER A 148 -5.57 -11.50 -15.54
CA SER A 148 -4.42 -10.90 -14.87
C SER A 148 -4.40 -11.15 -13.36
N LEU A 149 -5.58 -11.25 -12.75
CA LEU A 149 -5.72 -11.36 -11.30
C LEU A 149 -6.48 -12.64 -10.92
N ASN A 150 -6.14 -13.18 -9.75
CA ASN A 150 -6.92 -14.26 -9.16
C ASN A 150 -8.17 -13.72 -8.43
N GLY A 151 -9.03 -14.61 -7.91
CA GLY A 151 -10.26 -14.23 -7.22
C GLY A 151 -10.08 -13.40 -5.94
N PHE A 152 -8.85 -13.16 -5.50
CA PHE A 152 -8.50 -12.28 -4.39
C PHE A 152 -7.80 -11.01 -4.85
N SER A 153 -7.89 -10.67 -6.13
CA SER A 153 -7.27 -9.48 -6.74
C SER A 153 -5.75 -9.40 -6.55
N PHE A 154 -5.09 -10.54 -6.51
CA PHE A 154 -3.63 -10.66 -6.60
C PHE A 154 -3.23 -11.27 -7.94
N ASP A 155 -1.96 -11.10 -8.31
CA ASP A 155 -1.45 -11.68 -9.56
C ASP A 155 -1.77 -13.17 -9.68
N SER A 156 -2.27 -13.56 -10.85
CA SER A 156 -2.59 -14.94 -11.19
C SER A 156 -1.36 -15.74 -11.65
N GLY A 157 -0.23 -15.07 -11.87
CA GLY A 157 0.98 -15.59 -12.51
C GLY A 157 0.98 -15.46 -14.04
N GLN A 158 -0.08 -14.95 -14.64
CA GLN A 158 -0.19 -14.74 -16.09
C GLN A 158 0.53 -13.47 -16.58
N ASN A 159 0.92 -12.59 -15.65
CA ASN A 159 1.63 -11.34 -15.95
C ASN A 159 3.15 -11.49 -15.88
N ASN A 160 3.67 -12.68 -15.57
CA ASN A 160 5.11 -12.93 -15.63
C ASN A 160 5.63 -12.77 -17.06
N LEU A 161 6.91 -12.42 -17.18
CA LEU A 161 7.57 -12.39 -18.49
C LEU A 161 7.38 -13.74 -19.17
N PRO A 162 6.91 -13.77 -20.43
CA PRO A 162 6.63 -15.02 -21.13
C PRO A 162 7.89 -15.74 -21.64
N PHE A 163 9.07 -15.28 -21.25
CA PHE A 163 10.38 -15.84 -21.62
C PHE A 163 11.34 -15.69 -20.43
N ASP A 164 12.46 -16.42 -20.48
CA ASP A 164 13.52 -16.33 -19.48
C ASP A 164 14.21 -14.96 -19.57
N PRO A 165 14.16 -14.11 -18.52
CA PRO A 165 14.78 -12.77 -18.55
C PRO A 165 16.31 -12.78 -18.65
N THR A 166 16.96 -13.96 -18.52
CA THR A 166 18.41 -14.10 -18.70
C THR A 166 18.82 -14.29 -20.17
N ILE A 167 17.85 -14.49 -21.06
CA ILE A 167 18.11 -14.60 -22.50
C ILE A 167 18.37 -13.20 -23.03
N ASP A 168 19.52 -13.02 -23.68
CA ASP A 168 19.82 -11.80 -24.42
C ASP A 168 18.94 -11.75 -25.66
N ILE A 169 18.09 -10.73 -25.75
CA ILE A 169 17.20 -10.54 -26.90
C ILE A 169 17.96 -9.73 -27.94
N PRO A 170 18.32 -10.34 -29.08
CA PRO A 170 19.13 -9.67 -30.08
C PRO A 170 18.34 -8.54 -30.76
N ILE A 171 19.06 -7.50 -31.15
CA ILE A 171 18.58 -6.48 -32.09
C ILE A 171 19.21 -6.83 -33.46
N PRO A 172 18.45 -7.35 -34.44
CA PRO A 172 19.00 -7.70 -35.74
C PRO A 172 19.61 -6.46 -36.40
N GLU A 173 20.90 -6.49 -36.73
CA GLU A 173 21.60 -5.40 -37.42
C GLU A 173 21.30 -5.39 -38.91
N SER A 174 20.87 -6.53 -39.44
CA SER A 174 20.58 -6.75 -40.85
C SER A 174 19.36 -7.64 -41.05
N PHE A 175 18.64 -7.42 -42.16
CA PHE A 175 17.58 -8.34 -42.59
C PHE A 175 18.09 -9.77 -42.94
N LEU A 176 19.41 -9.94 -43.02
CA LEU A 176 20.05 -11.25 -43.22
C LEU A 176 20.24 -12.05 -41.92
N ASP A 177 20.08 -11.41 -40.76
CA ASP A 177 20.18 -12.04 -39.42
C ASP A 177 18.88 -12.78 -39.09
N VAL A 178 18.59 -13.82 -39.88
CA VAL A 178 17.29 -14.51 -39.80
C VAL A 178 17.06 -15.19 -38.47
N ASN A 179 18.10 -15.71 -37.83
CA ASN A 179 17.98 -16.37 -36.53
C ASN A 179 17.58 -15.35 -35.43
N ASP A 180 18.25 -14.21 -35.41
CA ASP A 180 18.02 -13.14 -34.44
C ASP A 180 16.66 -12.51 -34.67
N ALA A 181 16.29 -12.31 -35.94
CA ALA A 181 14.95 -11.84 -36.29
C ALA A 181 13.85 -12.82 -35.86
N ASN A 182 14.08 -14.14 -36.02
CA ASN A 182 13.12 -15.14 -35.57
C ASN A 182 13.03 -15.20 -34.04
N LEU A 183 14.14 -15.09 -33.31
CA LEU A 183 14.15 -15.04 -31.83
C LEU A 183 13.41 -13.81 -31.33
N LEU A 184 13.70 -12.63 -31.88
CA LEU A 184 12.99 -11.40 -31.55
C LEU A 184 11.49 -11.51 -31.83
N ASN A 185 11.12 -12.05 -32.97
CA ASN A 185 9.73 -12.23 -33.38
C ASN A 185 8.99 -13.22 -32.45
N SER A 186 9.60 -14.36 -32.13
CA SER A 186 9.01 -15.35 -31.21
C SER A 186 8.84 -14.77 -29.82
N THR A 187 9.83 -14.06 -29.29
CA THR A 187 9.78 -13.39 -28.01
C THR A 187 8.69 -12.32 -27.98
N THR A 188 8.62 -11.47 -29.01
CA THR A 188 7.57 -10.43 -29.12
C THR A 188 6.17 -11.04 -29.21
N ASN A 189 6.00 -12.14 -29.94
CA ASN A 189 4.71 -12.82 -30.09
C ASN A 189 4.29 -13.60 -28.84
N SER A 190 5.19 -13.88 -27.89
CA SER A 190 4.88 -14.55 -26.63
C SER A 190 4.15 -13.64 -25.63
N PHE A 191 4.29 -12.31 -25.78
CA PHE A 191 3.54 -11.36 -24.95
C PHE A 191 2.04 -11.39 -25.27
N THR A 192 1.22 -11.09 -24.25
CA THR A 192 -0.21 -10.93 -24.45
C THR A 192 -0.51 -9.86 -25.49
N LYS A 193 -1.51 -10.11 -26.31
CA LYS A 193 -1.93 -9.20 -27.39
C LYS A 193 -2.98 -8.19 -26.96
N GLN A 194 -3.38 -8.21 -25.69
CA GLN A 194 -4.33 -7.24 -25.17
C GLN A 194 -3.65 -5.89 -25.00
N LEU A 195 -4.05 -4.91 -25.79
CA LEU A 195 -3.46 -3.58 -25.85
C LEU A 195 -4.28 -2.54 -25.07
N GLY A 196 -5.58 -2.78 -24.91
CA GLY A 196 -6.51 -1.88 -24.25
C GLY A 196 -6.91 -2.37 -22.86
N VAL A 197 -7.42 -1.45 -22.05
CA VAL A 197 -8.06 -1.77 -20.77
C VAL A 197 -9.31 -2.63 -21.00
N SER A 198 -9.63 -3.48 -20.05
CA SER A 198 -10.94 -4.11 -19.94
C SER A 198 -11.90 -3.19 -19.20
N ARG A 199 -13.17 -3.55 -19.18
CA ARG A 199 -14.17 -2.83 -18.38
C ARG A 199 -14.95 -3.85 -17.55
N ASN A 200 -15.06 -3.56 -16.28
CA ASN A 200 -15.76 -4.41 -15.32
C ASN A 200 -16.59 -3.57 -14.35
N ASN A 201 -17.67 -4.17 -13.87
CA ASN A 201 -18.46 -3.56 -12.81
C ASN A 201 -17.72 -3.69 -11.47
N ASN A 202 -17.37 -2.55 -10.87
CA ASN A 202 -16.74 -2.52 -9.55
C ASN A 202 -17.65 -3.15 -8.48
N LEU A 203 -17.07 -4.00 -7.66
CA LEU A 203 -17.76 -4.55 -6.48
C LEU A 203 -17.87 -3.48 -5.39
N MET A 204 -18.69 -3.76 -4.37
CA MET A 204 -18.68 -2.98 -3.12
C MET A 204 -17.35 -3.19 -2.41
N ASP A 205 -16.92 -2.18 -1.68
CA ASP A 205 -15.78 -2.31 -0.78
C ASP A 205 -16.17 -3.25 0.36
N TYR A 206 -15.28 -4.15 0.76
CA TYR A 206 -15.55 -5.05 1.86
C TYR A 206 -14.28 -5.41 2.64
N ASN A 207 -14.50 -5.73 3.90
CA ASN A 207 -13.44 -6.19 4.80
C ASN A 207 -13.98 -7.36 5.64
N VAL A 208 -13.22 -8.45 5.66
CA VAL A 208 -13.52 -9.64 6.45
C VAL A 208 -12.31 -9.98 7.30
N GLY A 209 -12.51 -10.08 8.60
CA GLY A 209 -11.43 -10.37 9.54
C GLY A 209 -11.87 -11.30 10.66
N ILE A 210 -10.96 -12.19 11.06
CA ILE A 210 -11.14 -13.08 12.19
C ILE A 210 -9.96 -12.87 13.14
N THR A 211 -10.26 -12.67 14.41
CA THR A 211 -9.23 -12.55 15.47
C THR A 211 -9.58 -13.47 16.62
N ALA A 212 -8.62 -14.25 17.08
CA ALA A 212 -8.70 -15.10 18.25
C ALA A 212 -7.55 -14.76 19.21
N SER A 213 -7.85 -14.58 20.48
CA SER A 213 -6.86 -14.32 21.52
C SER A 213 -7.26 -14.96 22.83
N ASN A 214 -6.32 -15.56 23.50
CA ASN A 214 -6.55 -16.16 24.83
C ASN A 214 -5.26 -16.25 25.62
N GLN A 215 -5.40 -16.52 26.90
CA GLN A 215 -4.26 -16.82 27.79
C GLN A 215 -4.56 -18.03 28.68
N PHE A 216 -3.51 -18.74 29.01
CA PHE A 216 -3.54 -19.91 29.88
C PHE A 216 -2.57 -19.71 31.05
N LYS A 217 -2.95 -20.20 32.22
CA LYS A 217 -2.05 -20.24 33.39
C LYS A 217 -0.98 -21.30 33.16
N LEU A 218 0.29 -20.93 33.38
CA LEU A 218 1.42 -21.83 33.36
C LEU A 218 2.03 -21.84 34.78
N GLY A 219 1.49 -22.69 35.64
CA GLY A 219 1.77 -22.69 37.09
C GLY A 219 1.13 -21.48 37.80
N GLU A 220 1.62 -21.19 39.02
CA GLU A 220 1.02 -20.14 39.85
C GLU A 220 1.40 -18.71 39.45
N LYS A 221 2.58 -18.50 38.87
CA LYS A 221 3.18 -17.17 38.66
C LYS A 221 3.35 -16.79 37.21
N SER A 222 3.04 -17.67 36.27
CA SER A 222 3.27 -17.46 34.86
C SER A 222 2.00 -17.66 34.02
N ARG A 223 1.94 -16.98 32.89
CA ARG A 223 0.87 -17.10 31.91
C ARG A 223 1.47 -17.13 30.51
N ILE A 224 0.93 -17.97 29.67
CA ILE A 224 1.18 -17.97 28.23
C ILE A 224 -0.05 -17.47 27.51
N GLY A 225 0.10 -16.54 26.60
CA GLY A 225 -0.99 -16.01 25.78
C GLY A 225 -0.68 -16.14 24.32
N PHE A 226 -1.71 -16.19 23.51
CA PHE A 226 -1.61 -16.11 22.07
C PHE A 226 -2.60 -15.11 21.50
N ILE A 227 -2.28 -14.59 20.34
CA ILE A 227 -3.16 -13.83 19.48
C ILE A 227 -2.97 -14.32 18.04
N SER A 228 -4.06 -14.53 17.32
CA SER A 228 -4.06 -14.83 15.89
C SER A 228 -5.09 -13.95 15.21
N SER A 229 -4.73 -13.34 14.10
CA SER A 229 -5.65 -12.53 13.31
C SER A 229 -5.37 -12.73 11.83
N ILE A 230 -6.44 -12.90 11.05
CA ILE A 230 -6.40 -12.91 9.58
C ILE A 230 -7.41 -11.89 9.12
N ASN A 231 -7.03 -11.10 8.12
CA ASN A 231 -7.91 -10.09 7.56
C ASN A 231 -7.70 -9.99 6.06
N TYR A 232 -8.79 -9.79 5.35
CA TYR A 232 -8.80 -9.48 3.93
C TYR A 232 -9.69 -8.26 3.68
N LYS A 233 -9.16 -7.27 2.96
CA LYS A 233 -9.84 -6.04 2.59
C LYS A 233 -9.78 -5.88 1.08
N TYR A 234 -10.88 -5.44 0.48
CA TYR A 234 -11.02 -5.08 -0.92
C TYR A 234 -11.63 -3.69 -1.01
N ASP A 235 -10.97 -2.80 -1.70
CA ASP A 235 -11.46 -1.45 -2.01
C ASP A 235 -11.42 -1.25 -3.53
N SER A 236 -12.41 -0.56 -4.07
CA SER A 236 -12.47 -0.19 -5.47
C SER A 236 -12.79 1.29 -5.63
N ASP A 237 -12.09 1.95 -6.56
CA ASP A 237 -12.32 3.34 -6.88
C ASP A 237 -12.57 3.51 -8.39
N TYR A 238 -13.44 4.44 -8.72
CA TYR A 238 -13.70 4.87 -10.09
C TYR A 238 -13.77 6.38 -10.19
N TYR A 239 -12.90 6.93 -10.98
CA TYR A 239 -12.86 8.35 -11.32
C TYR A 239 -13.30 8.51 -12.77
N LYS A 240 -14.52 8.97 -12.95
CA LYS A 240 -15.12 9.18 -14.28
C LYS A 240 -14.44 10.30 -15.07
N GLU A 241 -13.81 11.23 -14.34
CA GLU A 241 -13.13 12.36 -14.96
C GLU A 241 -11.81 12.62 -14.24
N ILE A 242 -10.72 12.21 -14.89
CA ILE A 242 -9.37 12.57 -14.50
C ILE A 242 -8.82 13.55 -15.52
N VAL A 243 -8.13 14.57 -15.04
CA VAL A 243 -7.50 15.60 -15.88
C VAL A 243 -6.07 15.80 -15.44
N ASN A 244 -5.16 15.67 -16.39
CA ASN A 244 -3.76 16.05 -16.22
C ASN A 244 -3.32 16.84 -17.46
N GLY A 245 -2.54 17.89 -17.30
CA GLY A 245 -2.11 18.67 -18.44
C GLY A 245 -1.18 19.83 -18.10
N LEU A 246 -0.61 20.38 -19.15
CA LEU A 246 0.21 21.58 -19.09
C LEU A 246 -0.61 22.78 -19.60
N ILE A 247 -0.83 23.73 -18.70
CA ILE A 247 -1.53 24.99 -19.00
C ILE A 247 -0.56 26.14 -18.73
N SER A 248 -0.39 27.03 -19.71
CA SER A 248 0.39 28.25 -19.56
C SER A 248 -0.50 29.49 -19.52
N LYS A 249 0.00 30.51 -18.89
CA LYS A 249 -0.65 31.82 -18.90
C LYS A 249 -0.05 32.66 -20.05
N GLU A 250 -0.83 32.84 -21.09
CA GLU A 250 -0.51 33.67 -22.25
C GLU A 250 -1.16 35.04 -22.12
N PRO A 251 -0.75 36.04 -22.94
CA PRO A 251 -1.35 37.38 -22.91
C PRO A 251 -2.88 37.37 -23.12
N GLN A 252 -3.39 36.40 -23.86
CA GLN A 252 -4.80 36.24 -24.19
C GLN A 252 -5.59 35.44 -23.12
N GLY A 253 -4.90 34.84 -22.12
CA GLY A 253 -5.51 34.02 -21.07
C GLY A 253 -4.74 32.74 -20.76
N LEU A 254 -5.45 31.73 -20.24
CA LEU A 254 -4.89 30.41 -20.01
C LEU A 254 -4.99 29.59 -21.29
N GLU A 255 -3.86 29.06 -21.74
CA GLU A 255 -3.77 28.20 -22.92
C GLU A 255 -3.32 26.80 -22.54
N GLU A 256 -4.03 25.78 -23.03
CA GLU A 256 -3.76 24.36 -22.79
C GLU A 256 -2.80 23.84 -23.88
N PHE A 257 -1.56 23.51 -23.49
CA PHE A 257 -0.56 22.95 -24.41
C PHE A 257 -0.63 21.45 -24.51
N SER A 258 -0.96 20.78 -23.42
CA SER A 258 -1.22 19.34 -23.44
C SER A 258 -2.26 18.97 -22.39
N SER A 259 -3.05 17.95 -22.66
CA SER A 259 -3.96 17.38 -21.68
C SER A 259 -4.20 15.89 -21.89
N GLN A 260 -4.50 15.24 -20.77
CA GLN A 260 -4.98 13.87 -20.68
C GLN A 260 -6.29 13.92 -19.92
N LYS A 261 -7.38 13.56 -20.55
CA LYS A 261 -8.72 13.57 -19.93
C LYS A 261 -9.38 12.23 -20.13
N GLY A 262 -9.92 11.64 -19.09
CA GLY A 262 -10.57 10.34 -19.20
C GLY A 262 -10.91 9.72 -17.88
N GLU A 263 -10.83 8.40 -17.80
CA GLU A 263 -11.33 7.58 -16.71
C GLU A 263 -10.20 6.80 -16.05
N LEU A 264 -10.33 6.56 -14.75
CA LEU A 264 -9.44 5.70 -13.97
C LEU A 264 -10.28 4.73 -13.14
N GLY A 265 -10.03 3.46 -13.29
CA GLY A 265 -10.46 2.43 -12.36
C GLY A 265 -9.28 1.94 -11.53
N SER A 266 -9.47 1.81 -10.22
CA SER A 266 -8.46 1.32 -9.30
C SER A 266 -9.05 0.26 -8.38
N ILE A 267 -8.28 -0.79 -8.13
CA ILE A 267 -8.63 -1.86 -7.18
C ILE A 267 -7.46 -2.04 -6.24
N GLN A 268 -7.74 -2.06 -4.94
CA GLN A 268 -6.77 -2.39 -3.91
C GLN A 268 -7.26 -3.58 -3.09
N ALA A 269 -6.43 -4.62 -3.00
CA ALA A 269 -6.67 -5.77 -2.14
C ALA A 269 -5.57 -5.90 -1.09
N ILE A 270 -5.93 -6.17 0.15
CA ILE A 270 -4.98 -6.31 1.26
C ILE A 270 -5.30 -7.60 2.03
N ALA A 271 -4.35 -8.50 2.08
CA ALA A 271 -4.39 -9.69 2.93
C ALA A 271 -3.35 -9.54 4.05
N SER A 272 -3.77 -9.73 5.29
CA SER A 272 -2.87 -9.64 6.44
C SER A 272 -3.06 -10.77 7.41
N GLY A 273 -1.98 -11.20 8.04
CA GLY A 273 -1.95 -12.20 9.08
C GLY A 273 -1.04 -11.76 10.23
N LEU A 274 -1.53 -11.95 11.44
CA LEU A 274 -0.77 -11.76 12.67
C LEU A 274 -0.89 -13.01 13.52
N PHE A 275 0.25 -13.50 14.00
CA PHE A 275 0.31 -14.55 15.01
C PHE A 275 1.30 -14.15 16.10
N GLY A 276 0.85 -14.08 17.33
CA GLY A 276 1.67 -13.67 18.46
C GLY A 276 1.61 -14.67 19.60
N LEU A 277 2.75 -14.87 20.24
CA LEU A 277 2.90 -15.63 21.49
C LEU A 277 3.54 -14.75 22.54
N SER A 278 3.07 -14.85 23.76
CA SER A 278 3.53 -14.08 24.90
C SER A 278 3.66 -14.93 26.13
N LEU A 279 4.81 -14.83 26.80
CA LEU A 279 5.05 -15.42 28.11
C LEU A 279 5.19 -14.29 29.12
N LYS A 280 4.34 -14.28 30.13
CA LYS A 280 4.35 -13.27 31.20
C LYS A 280 4.45 -13.91 32.57
N SER A 281 5.35 -13.42 33.39
CA SER A 281 5.41 -13.74 34.78
C SER A 281 5.54 -12.44 35.64
N ASN A 282 5.62 -12.55 36.95
CA ASN A 282 5.75 -11.37 37.84
C ASN A 282 7.00 -10.51 37.57
N LYS A 283 8.07 -11.11 37.02
CA LYS A 283 9.36 -10.45 36.82
C LYS A 283 9.80 -10.35 35.37
N MET A 284 9.08 -11.02 34.44
CA MET A 284 9.48 -11.03 33.05
C MET A 284 8.25 -11.06 32.11
N LYS A 285 8.42 -10.48 30.96
CA LYS A 285 7.49 -10.61 29.82
C LYS A 285 8.31 -10.80 28.54
N HIS A 286 7.97 -11.81 27.76
CA HIS A 286 8.50 -12.07 26.41
C HIS A 286 7.37 -12.11 25.40
N ASN A 287 7.56 -11.44 24.28
CA ASN A 287 6.63 -11.47 23.17
C ASN A 287 7.38 -11.81 21.88
N ILE A 288 6.79 -12.66 21.07
CA ILE A 288 7.17 -12.89 19.69
C ILE A 288 5.92 -12.74 18.85
N VAL A 289 5.99 -11.95 17.79
CA VAL A 289 4.86 -11.71 16.87
C VAL A 289 5.36 -11.95 15.45
N LEU A 290 4.65 -12.74 14.67
CA LEU A 290 4.78 -12.82 13.23
C LEU A 290 3.70 -11.94 12.63
N LEU A 291 4.08 -10.95 11.86
CA LEU A 291 3.17 -10.12 11.07
C LEU A 291 3.54 -10.24 9.60
N THR A 292 2.56 -10.54 8.78
CA THR A 292 2.68 -10.50 7.32
C THR A 292 1.52 -9.73 6.72
N VAL A 293 1.84 -8.87 5.77
CA VAL A 293 0.84 -8.12 4.99
C VAL A 293 1.22 -8.21 3.53
N LYS A 294 0.26 -8.55 2.69
CA LYS A 294 0.37 -8.49 1.22
C LYS A 294 -0.70 -7.55 0.70
N SER A 295 -0.32 -6.60 -0.12
CA SER A 295 -1.25 -5.70 -0.82
C SER A 295 -1.03 -5.79 -2.31
N GLY A 296 -2.12 -5.84 -3.08
CA GLY A 296 -2.14 -5.72 -4.53
C GLY A 296 -2.88 -4.44 -4.91
N GLU A 297 -2.30 -3.65 -5.79
CA GLU A 297 -2.89 -2.41 -6.31
C GLU A 297 -2.89 -2.45 -7.83
N SER A 298 -4.07 -2.39 -8.41
CA SER A 298 -4.29 -2.40 -9.86
C SER A 298 -4.88 -1.08 -10.31
N ASN A 299 -4.32 -0.49 -11.36
CA ASN A 299 -4.84 0.72 -11.96
C ASN A 299 -5.02 0.52 -13.46
N ALA A 300 -6.16 0.96 -13.98
CA ALA A 300 -6.47 0.96 -15.39
C ALA A 300 -6.98 2.35 -15.79
N ILE A 301 -6.28 2.97 -16.73
CA ILE A 301 -6.52 4.34 -17.17
C ILE A 301 -6.86 4.32 -18.64
N ASP A 302 -7.96 4.97 -18.99
CA ASP A 302 -8.40 5.22 -20.38
C ASP A 302 -8.54 6.71 -20.57
N VAL A 303 -7.60 7.33 -21.31
CA VAL A 303 -7.54 8.79 -21.47
C VAL A 303 -7.40 9.21 -22.91
N PHE A 304 -8.11 10.27 -23.26
CA PHE A 304 -7.90 11.02 -24.48
C PHE A 304 -6.69 11.95 -24.30
N LEU A 305 -5.77 11.87 -25.26
CA LEU A 305 -4.54 12.66 -25.28
C LEU A 305 -4.69 13.82 -26.25
N ARG A 306 -4.21 14.97 -25.85
CA ARG A 306 -4.10 16.18 -26.63
C ARG A 306 -2.73 16.79 -26.38
N ASP A 307 -1.94 16.95 -27.44
CA ASP A 307 -0.61 17.57 -27.35
C ASP A 307 -0.42 18.54 -28.53
N PHE A 308 -0.01 19.77 -28.22
CA PHE A 308 0.21 20.82 -29.20
C PHE A 308 1.62 21.41 -29.12
N LEU A 309 2.54 20.83 -28.28
CA LEU A 309 3.86 21.44 -28.06
C LEU A 309 4.78 21.31 -29.26
N GLU A 310 5.23 20.10 -29.57
CA GLU A 310 6.23 19.91 -30.62
C GLU A 310 5.67 19.23 -31.88
N ASN A 311 4.85 18.22 -31.68
CA ASN A 311 4.16 17.47 -32.72
C ASN A 311 2.68 17.35 -32.36
N PRO A 312 1.84 18.28 -32.82
CA PRO A 312 0.43 18.24 -32.48
C PRO A 312 -0.20 16.90 -32.81
N TYR A 313 -0.70 16.20 -31.80
CA TYR A 313 -1.42 14.97 -32.00
C TYR A 313 -2.63 14.84 -31.08
N LEU A 314 -3.58 14.09 -31.55
CA LEU A 314 -4.74 13.65 -30.79
C LEU A 314 -4.72 12.13 -30.73
N GLY A 315 -5.04 11.57 -29.59
CA GLY A 315 -5.00 10.11 -29.43
C GLY A 315 -5.73 9.61 -28.20
N VAL A 316 -5.62 8.32 -28.00
CA VAL A 316 -6.09 7.64 -26.79
C VAL A 316 -4.92 6.87 -26.19
N ALA A 317 -4.73 6.99 -24.88
CA ALA A 317 -3.79 6.13 -24.16
C ALA A 317 -4.54 5.22 -23.20
N ASN A 318 -4.18 3.94 -23.26
CA ASN A 318 -4.56 2.96 -22.26
C ASN A 318 -3.34 2.62 -21.41
N ILE A 319 -3.47 2.77 -20.10
CA ILE A 319 -2.38 2.48 -19.14
C ILE A 319 -2.92 1.49 -18.13
N MET A 320 -2.22 0.39 -17.96
CA MET A 320 -2.54 -0.64 -16.97
C MET A 320 -1.32 -0.88 -16.09
N SER A 321 -1.54 -1.00 -14.79
CA SER A 321 -0.48 -1.37 -13.87
C SER A 321 -1.01 -2.26 -12.76
N HIS A 322 -0.17 -3.20 -12.31
CA HIS A 322 -0.40 -4.00 -11.11
C HIS A 322 0.89 -4.08 -10.30
N THR A 323 0.81 -3.61 -9.07
CA THR A 323 1.92 -3.62 -8.12
C THR A 323 1.54 -4.43 -6.90
N GLU A 324 2.35 -5.41 -6.55
CA GLU A 324 2.21 -6.13 -5.28
C GLU A 324 3.28 -5.69 -4.29
N ARG A 325 2.86 -5.52 -3.04
CA ARG A 325 3.74 -5.15 -1.92
C ARG A 325 3.57 -6.15 -0.81
N LYS A 326 4.69 -6.59 -0.21
CA LYS A 326 4.67 -7.54 0.89
C LYS A 326 5.62 -7.10 2.00
N ILE A 327 5.11 -7.07 3.22
CA ILE A 327 5.92 -6.95 4.43
C ILE A 327 5.79 -8.23 5.24
N MET A 328 6.91 -8.70 5.75
CA MET A 328 6.98 -9.73 6.77
C MET A 328 7.93 -9.24 7.86
N THR A 329 7.46 -9.23 9.10
CA THR A 329 8.27 -8.80 10.25
C THR A 329 8.01 -9.71 11.45
N VAL A 330 9.05 -9.94 12.24
CA VAL A 330 8.98 -10.76 13.46
C VAL A 330 9.47 -9.94 14.65
N PRO A 331 8.65 -9.02 15.19
CA PRO A 331 8.93 -8.31 16.42
C PRO A 331 9.10 -9.27 17.60
N ILE A 332 10.26 -9.24 18.23
CA ILE A 332 10.58 -9.99 19.43
C ILE A 332 10.97 -8.99 20.53
N SER A 333 10.39 -9.13 21.70
CA SER A 333 10.70 -8.24 22.81
C SER A 333 10.76 -8.96 24.13
N GLY A 334 11.61 -8.46 25.02
CA GLY A 334 11.73 -8.95 26.38
C GLY A 334 11.77 -7.80 27.37
N LYS A 335 11.11 -8.00 28.51
CA LYS A 335 11.15 -7.12 29.67
C LYS A 335 11.47 -7.93 30.91
N TYR A 336 12.42 -7.47 31.68
CA TYR A 336 12.81 -8.04 32.96
C TYR A 336 12.77 -6.97 34.05
N THR A 337 12.21 -7.32 35.21
CA THR A 337 12.26 -6.52 36.43
C THR A 337 13.20 -7.21 37.42
N ILE A 338 14.36 -6.60 37.67
CA ILE A 338 15.41 -7.13 38.52
C ILE A 338 15.40 -6.35 39.84
N GLY A 339 15.01 -7.05 40.91
CA GLY A 339 14.77 -6.40 42.18
C GLY A 339 13.61 -5.41 42.14
N SER A 340 13.69 -4.33 42.88
CA SER A 340 12.65 -3.28 42.94
C SER A 340 12.96 -2.03 42.10
N LYS A 341 14.19 -1.94 41.56
CA LYS A 341 14.69 -0.68 40.96
C LYS A 341 15.15 -0.78 39.50
N LEU A 342 15.48 -1.98 39.01
CA LEU A 342 16.03 -2.14 37.67
C LEU A 342 15.01 -2.80 36.73
N ASN A 343 14.71 -2.11 35.61
CA ASN A 343 13.96 -2.67 34.50
C ASN A 343 14.86 -2.75 33.28
N PHE A 344 15.03 -3.94 32.74
CA PHE A 344 15.75 -4.18 31.49
C PHE A 344 14.74 -4.53 30.36
N ASN A 345 14.75 -3.75 29.28
CA ASN A 345 13.91 -3.98 28.15
C ASN A 345 14.76 -4.07 26.90
N TRP A 346 14.45 -5.02 26.03
CA TRP A 346 15.07 -5.16 24.71
C TRP A 346 14.02 -5.48 23.65
N LYS A 347 14.32 -5.08 22.42
CA LYS A 347 13.47 -5.33 21.26
C LYS A 347 14.33 -5.59 20.05
N VAL A 348 13.89 -6.52 19.18
CA VAL A 348 14.47 -6.80 17.86
C VAL A 348 13.35 -7.15 16.88
N ALA A 349 13.45 -6.71 15.63
CA ALA A 349 12.45 -6.99 14.62
C ALA A 349 13.12 -7.31 13.27
N PRO A 350 13.54 -8.56 13.04
CA PRO A 350 13.90 -8.96 11.68
C PRO A 350 12.72 -8.76 10.74
N SER A 351 12.97 -8.07 9.65
CA SER A 351 11.92 -7.64 8.73
C SER A 351 12.38 -7.77 7.28
N LYS A 352 11.45 -8.15 6.40
CA LYS A 352 11.63 -8.16 4.94
C LYS A 352 10.47 -7.38 4.31
N ALA A 353 10.82 -6.44 3.43
CA ALA A 353 9.88 -5.76 2.56
C ALA A 353 10.21 -6.09 1.11
N GLU A 354 9.18 -6.26 0.30
CA GLU A 354 9.29 -6.61 -1.11
C GLU A 354 8.22 -5.84 -1.89
N VAL A 355 8.62 -5.23 -2.99
CA VAL A 355 7.73 -4.60 -3.96
C VAL A 355 7.99 -5.22 -5.30
N LYS A 356 6.92 -5.54 -6.01
CA LYS A 356 6.95 -6.08 -7.37
C LYS A 356 5.99 -5.31 -8.24
N ASP A 357 6.51 -4.64 -9.22
CA ASP A 357 5.73 -4.11 -10.34
C ASP A 357 5.56 -5.25 -11.34
N ILE A 358 4.44 -5.95 -11.22
CA ILE A 358 4.20 -7.22 -11.91
C ILE A 358 3.75 -6.96 -13.34
N ASP A 359 2.97 -5.91 -13.54
CA ASP A 359 2.45 -5.54 -14.85
C ASP A 359 2.48 -4.02 -14.99
N PHE A 360 3.06 -3.55 -16.08
CA PHE A 360 2.93 -2.17 -16.51
C PHE A 360 2.83 -2.15 -18.04
N ARG A 361 1.73 -1.64 -18.53
CA ARG A 361 1.47 -1.51 -19.98
C ARG A 361 0.95 -0.14 -20.29
N LYS A 362 1.55 0.51 -21.28
CA LYS A 362 1.05 1.74 -21.85
C LYS A 362 0.93 1.56 -23.36
N THR A 363 -0.25 1.78 -23.90
CA THR A 363 -0.51 1.76 -25.33
C THR A 363 -1.10 3.09 -25.75
N VAL A 364 -0.55 3.68 -26.81
CA VAL A 364 -1.02 4.95 -27.38
C VAL A 364 -1.49 4.72 -28.79
N PHE A 365 -2.70 5.20 -29.09
CA PHE A 365 -3.31 5.17 -30.39
C PHE A 365 -3.50 6.60 -30.90
N ASN A 366 -2.90 6.94 -32.03
CA ASN A 366 -3.08 8.23 -32.65
C ASN A 366 -4.38 8.31 -33.42
N LEU A 367 -5.13 9.38 -33.22
CA LEU A 367 -6.33 9.68 -33.99
C LEU A 367 -5.94 10.34 -35.31
N LYS A 368 -6.28 9.70 -36.41
CA LYS A 368 -6.06 10.26 -37.77
C LYS A 368 -7.25 11.13 -38.20
N SER A 369 -7.02 11.98 -39.18
CA SER A 369 -8.04 12.90 -39.73
C SER A 369 -9.30 12.23 -40.25
N ASN A 370 -9.22 10.94 -40.60
CA ASN A 370 -10.38 10.13 -41.04
C ASN A 370 -11.13 9.49 -39.84
N GLY A 371 -10.78 9.80 -38.61
CA GLY A 371 -11.38 9.24 -37.39
C GLY A 371 -10.86 7.86 -36.99
N ALA A 372 -9.89 7.30 -37.70
CA ALA A 372 -9.30 6.00 -37.34
C ALA A 372 -8.26 6.15 -36.28
N TYR A 373 -8.21 5.22 -35.31
CA TYR A 373 -7.14 5.08 -34.35
C TYR A 373 -6.10 4.11 -34.89
N LEU A 374 -4.86 4.55 -34.96
CA LEU A 374 -3.73 3.73 -35.43
C LEU A 374 -2.61 3.74 -34.39
N ILE A 375 -1.99 2.57 -34.21
CA ILE A 375 -0.75 2.50 -33.45
C ILE A 375 0.31 3.27 -34.22
N ASP A 376 0.99 4.18 -33.55
CA ASP A 376 2.09 4.92 -34.15
C ASP A 376 3.31 4.00 -34.25
N ASN A 377 3.68 3.63 -35.46
CA ASN A 377 4.87 2.84 -35.76
C ASN A 377 6.08 3.73 -36.08
N SER A 378 5.95 5.04 -35.95
CA SER A 378 7.08 5.95 -36.18
C SER A 378 8.14 5.71 -35.08
N THR A 379 9.38 5.61 -35.49
CA THR A 379 10.55 5.37 -34.64
C THR A 379 10.96 6.59 -33.82
N THR A 380 10.18 7.65 -33.80
CA THR A 380 10.47 8.88 -33.08
C THR A 380 10.00 8.80 -31.64
N ASN A 381 10.92 8.92 -30.73
CA ASN A 381 10.91 9.29 -29.29
C ASN A 381 9.74 8.94 -28.36
N ASN A 382 8.59 8.49 -28.85
CA ASN A 382 7.47 8.05 -28.02
C ASN A 382 7.11 6.60 -28.35
N PRO A 383 7.54 5.63 -27.51
CA PRO A 383 7.13 4.25 -27.70
C PRO A 383 5.61 4.17 -27.60
N THR A 384 4.99 3.62 -28.63
CA THR A 384 3.54 3.42 -28.67
C THR A 384 3.09 2.34 -27.71
N ARG A 385 4.04 1.53 -27.23
CA ARG A 385 3.81 0.45 -26.30
C ARG A 385 5.03 0.28 -25.40
N LEU A 386 4.77 0.27 -24.10
CA LEU A 386 5.73 -0.10 -23.05
C LEU A 386 5.19 -1.31 -22.30
N TRP A 387 6.09 -2.18 -21.90
CA TRP A 387 5.82 -3.33 -21.04
C TRP A 387 6.63 -3.21 -19.77
#